data_514a5341e0b624f914b47084b8c3546f
#
_entry.id   514a5341e0b624f914b47084b8c3546f
#
_cell.length_a   1.000
_cell.length_b   1.000
_cell.length_c   1.000
_cell.angle_alpha   90.00
_cell.angle_beta   90.00
_cell.angle_gamma   90.00
#
_symmetry.space_group_name_H-M   'P 1'
#
loop_
_entity.id
_entity.type
_entity.pdbx_description
1 polymer ?
#
loop_
_entity_poly.entity_id
_entity_poly.type
_entity_poly.pdbx_seq_one_letter_code
_entity_poly.pdbx_strand_id
1 'polypeptide(L)'
;MLFKSRRNEYVDTEGPVRYLDGSGLERPLDMPKPQIAIMIAFVVVAALIGGYLLFNVLDAVKGGAARAQASVEENLSREVSYDLPSLTSYIAMNDDEIKQALADAGLTVIDKGGMSEDPDAALELIKLPADVSELDAGMMYSKGVSKLTASEAALLLNGSWTLDADHSEETSMRLRYADFSSGSLDAAIDSAIAAEGFDPATVAEDGMGVDEVGNTFKQGTVEASGTTYTWKVSAIPLSEMYDISGLPDTATYVGVRLSV
;
A
#
# COMPACT_ATOMS: atom_id res chain seq x y z
N MET A 1 -7.21 73.33 -28.31
CA MET A 1 -8.17 72.19 -28.23
C MET A 1 -8.60 72.04 -26.78
N LEU A 2 -9.85 72.37 -26.47
CA LEU A 2 -10.39 72.38 -25.13
C LEU A 2 -10.92 71.00 -24.79
N PHE A 3 -10.38 70.38 -23.77
CA PHE A 3 -10.98 69.19 -23.15
C PHE A 3 -12.10 69.61 -22.21
N LYS A 4 -13.33 69.29 -22.58
CA LYS A 4 -14.54 69.48 -21.80
C LYS A 4 -14.63 68.35 -20.75
N SER A 5 -14.45 68.71 -19.50
CA SER A 5 -14.71 67.85 -18.34
C SER A 5 -16.21 67.48 -18.31
N ARG A 6 -16.54 66.21 -18.44
CA ARG A 6 -17.88 65.69 -18.15
C ARG A 6 -18.05 65.59 -16.64
N ARG A 7 -18.89 66.44 -16.11
CA ARG A 7 -19.38 66.33 -14.74
C ARG A 7 -20.31 65.10 -14.70
N ASN A 8 -19.98 64.09 -13.91
CA ASN A 8 -20.90 63.00 -13.62
C ASN A 8 -22.06 63.56 -12.80
N GLU A 9 -23.22 63.52 -13.37
CA GLU A 9 -24.52 63.78 -12.67
C GLU A 9 -24.75 62.55 -11.79
N TYR A 10 -24.62 62.71 -10.46
CA TYR A 10 -25.08 61.76 -9.48
C TYR A 10 -26.57 61.74 -9.50
N VAL A 11 -27.21 60.68 -9.89
CA VAL A 11 -28.64 60.45 -9.72
C VAL A 11 -28.88 60.20 -8.23
N ASP A 12 -29.46 61.17 -7.58
CA ASP A 12 -30.01 61.03 -6.21
C ASP A 12 -31.17 60.03 -6.26
N THR A 13 -30.84 58.77 -5.93
CA THR A 13 -31.87 57.80 -5.56
C THR A 13 -32.29 58.19 -4.11
N GLU A 14 -33.44 58.68 -3.92
CA GLU A 14 -34.09 58.94 -2.61
C GLU A 14 -34.30 57.57 -1.88
N GLY A 15 -33.23 57.02 -1.35
CA GLY A 15 -33.29 56.03 -0.31
C GLY A 15 -33.02 56.66 1.06
N PRO A 16 -33.52 56.13 2.16
CA PRO A 16 -33.24 56.70 3.47
C PRO A 16 -31.75 56.77 3.69
N VAL A 17 -31.19 57.96 3.80
CA VAL A 17 -29.77 58.22 4.06
C VAL A 17 -29.41 57.61 5.40
N ARG A 18 -28.61 56.57 5.38
CA ARG A 18 -28.06 55.97 6.60
C ARG A 18 -26.86 56.81 7.01
N TYR A 19 -26.99 57.54 8.08
CA TYR A 19 -25.88 58.22 8.71
C TYR A 19 -25.08 57.19 9.53
N LEU A 20 -23.85 56.96 9.15
CA LEU A 20 -22.89 56.30 10.03
C LEU A 20 -22.54 57.28 11.14
N ASP A 21 -22.71 56.91 12.40
CA ASP A 21 -22.11 57.64 13.50
C ASP A 21 -20.59 57.57 13.37
N GLY A 22 -19.87 58.52 13.93
CA GLY A 22 -18.41 58.62 13.77
C GLY A 22 -17.60 57.44 14.30
N SER A 23 -18.22 56.33 14.76
CA SER A 23 -17.59 55.10 15.22
C SER A 23 -17.50 54.05 14.11
N GLY A 24 -18.13 54.25 12.95
CA GLY A 24 -18.11 53.28 11.85
C GLY A 24 -18.97 52.04 12.09
N LEU A 25 -19.67 51.97 13.20
CA LEU A 25 -20.55 50.85 13.53
C LEU A 25 -22.00 51.20 13.13
N GLU A 26 -22.60 50.37 12.32
CA GLU A 26 -24.03 50.46 12.03
C GLU A 26 -24.84 50.30 13.33
N ARG A 27 -25.78 51.22 13.59
CA ARG A 27 -26.71 51.01 14.70
C ARG A 27 -27.46 49.69 14.47
N PRO A 28 -27.62 48.86 15.52
CA PRO A 28 -28.44 47.69 15.38
C PRO A 28 -29.82 48.06 14.87
N LEU A 29 -30.24 47.41 13.77
CA LEU A 29 -31.58 47.56 13.22
C LEU A 29 -32.57 47.26 14.34
N ASP A 30 -33.43 48.23 14.70
CA ASP A 30 -34.57 48.04 15.61
C ASP A 30 -35.57 47.11 14.91
N MET A 31 -35.25 45.81 14.94
CA MET A 31 -36.15 44.77 14.43
C MET A 31 -37.30 44.56 15.41
N PRO A 32 -38.55 44.54 14.91
CA PRO A 32 -39.69 44.21 15.75
C PRO A 32 -39.46 42.88 16.48
N LYS A 33 -39.78 42.78 17.77
CA LYS A 33 -39.60 41.60 18.62
C LYS A 33 -39.99 40.27 17.98
N PRO A 34 -41.05 40.14 17.17
CA PRO A 34 -41.40 38.89 16.49
C PRO A 34 -40.36 38.49 15.42
N GLN A 35 -39.73 39.46 14.74
CA GLN A 35 -38.67 39.11 13.74
C GLN A 35 -37.40 38.61 14.39
N ILE A 36 -37.02 39.11 15.55
CA ILE A 36 -35.88 38.61 16.35
C ILE A 36 -36.15 37.17 16.79
N ALA A 37 -37.36 36.87 17.25
CA ALA A 37 -37.73 35.50 17.67
C ALA A 37 -37.68 34.50 16.49
N ILE A 38 -38.15 34.93 15.31
CA ILE A 38 -38.07 34.10 14.08
C ILE A 38 -36.60 33.85 13.69
N MET A 39 -35.75 34.86 13.76
CA MET A 39 -34.34 34.76 13.42
C MET A 39 -33.60 33.82 14.38
N ILE A 40 -33.89 33.93 15.70
CA ILE A 40 -33.35 33.01 16.71
C ILE A 40 -33.81 31.55 16.44
N ALA A 41 -35.11 31.36 16.16
CA ALA A 41 -35.65 30.05 15.83
C ALA A 41 -34.95 29.45 14.59
N PHE A 42 -34.70 30.27 13.56
CA PHE A 42 -34.00 29.84 12.36
C PHE A 42 -32.54 29.40 12.64
N VAL A 43 -31.82 30.16 13.47
CA VAL A 43 -30.44 29.83 13.88
C VAL A 43 -30.42 28.55 14.70
N VAL A 44 -31.35 28.35 15.61
CA VAL A 44 -31.46 27.12 16.42
C VAL A 44 -31.77 25.92 15.53
N VAL A 45 -32.71 26.04 14.60
CA VAL A 45 -33.02 24.94 13.65
C VAL A 45 -31.84 24.63 12.75
N ALA A 46 -31.15 25.65 12.24
CA ALA A 46 -29.91 25.43 11.43
C ALA A 46 -28.81 24.77 12.22
N ALA A 47 -28.62 25.12 13.49
CA ALA A 47 -27.64 24.47 14.37
C ALA A 47 -28.01 23.02 14.68
N LEU A 48 -29.28 22.71 14.89
CA LEU A 48 -29.76 21.35 15.10
C LEU A 48 -29.57 20.48 13.84
N ILE A 49 -29.90 20.99 12.66
CA ILE A 49 -29.69 20.30 11.38
C ILE A 49 -28.19 20.09 11.14
N GLY A 50 -27.36 21.11 11.36
CA GLY A 50 -25.91 21.01 11.21
C GLY A 50 -25.29 19.99 12.17
N GLY A 51 -25.72 20.01 13.44
CA GLY A 51 -25.32 19.03 14.44
C GLY A 51 -25.72 17.61 14.10
N TYR A 52 -26.94 17.39 13.61
CA TYR A 52 -27.41 16.09 13.15
C TYR A 52 -26.63 15.58 11.94
N LEU A 53 -26.38 16.43 10.94
CA LEU A 53 -25.56 16.04 9.78
C LEU A 53 -24.13 15.71 10.18
N LEU A 54 -23.51 16.51 11.05
CA LEU A 54 -22.17 16.26 11.56
C LEU A 54 -22.09 14.92 12.31
N PHE A 55 -23.08 14.65 13.17
CA PHE A 55 -23.17 13.38 13.91
C PHE A 55 -23.27 12.18 12.96
N ASN A 56 -24.16 12.25 11.95
CA ASN A 56 -24.30 11.17 10.97
C ASN A 56 -23.02 10.97 10.13
N VAL A 57 -22.32 12.03 9.75
CA VAL A 57 -21.04 11.93 9.04
C VAL A 57 -19.98 11.27 9.92
N LEU A 58 -19.87 11.67 11.20
CA LEU A 58 -18.92 11.09 12.14
C LEU A 58 -19.23 9.63 12.43
N ASP A 59 -20.49 9.25 12.54
CA ASP A 59 -20.91 7.86 12.75
C ASP A 59 -20.65 7.00 11.50
N ALA A 60 -20.92 7.52 10.32
CA ALA A 60 -20.59 6.85 9.04
C ALA A 60 -19.09 6.66 8.86
N VAL A 61 -18.27 7.65 9.23
CA VAL A 61 -16.79 7.54 9.17
C VAL A 61 -16.28 6.49 10.16
N LYS A 62 -16.75 6.50 11.41
CA LYS A 62 -16.37 5.50 12.41
C LYS A 62 -16.82 4.08 12.02
N GLY A 63 -18.05 3.94 11.54
CA GLY A 63 -18.54 2.66 11.05
C GLY A 63 -17.84 2.17 9.79
N GLY A 64 -17.34 3.08 8.94
CA GLY A 64 -16.52 2.79 7.78
C GLY A 64 -15.15 2.25 8.17
N ALA A 65 -14.45 2.92 9.11
CA ALA A 65 -13.15 2.47 9.59
C ALA A 65 -13.21 1.08 10.27
N ALA A 66 -14.21 0.84 11.13
CA ALA A 66 -14.40 -0.45 11.77
C ALA A 66 -14.66 -1.59 10.75
N ARG A 67 -15.47 -1.32 9.71
CA ARG A 67 -15.71 -2.28 8.63
C ARG A 67 -14.46 -2.54 7.78
N ALA A 68 -13.68 -1.50 7.49
CA ALA A 68 -12.42 -1.64 6.78
C ALA A 68 -11.42 -2.50 7.56
N GLN A 69 -11.30 -2.27 8.86
CA GLN A 69 -10.42 -3.07 9.72
C GLN A 69 -10.91 -4.52 9.84
N ALA A 70 -12.20 -4.75 10.03
CA ALA A 70 -12.77 -6.11 10.04
C ALA A 70 -12.50 -6.85 8.73
N SER A 71 -12.56 -6.17 7.58
CA SER A 71 -12.23 -6.77 6.28
C SER A 71 -10.73 -7.09 6.14
N VAL A 72 -9.85 -6.29 6.72
CA VAL A 72 -8.41 -6.62 6.79
C VAL A 72 -8.18 -7.87 7.65
N GLU A 73 -8.75 -7.90 8.85
CA GLU A 73 -8.66 -9.05 9.76
C GLU A 73 -9.21 -10.33 9.12
N GLU A 74 -10.34 -10.26 8.42
CA GLU A 74 -10.91 -11.36 7.66
C GLU A 74 -9.93 -11.88 6.60
N ASN A 75 -9.33 -10.98 5.80
CA ASN A 75 -8.38 -11.35 4.76
C ASN A 75 -7.06 -11.89 5.32
N LEU A 76 -6.62 -11.45 6.49
CA LEU A 76 -5.42 -11.98 7.15
C LEU A 76 -5.68 -13.29 7.89
N SER A 77 -6.90 -13.54 8.37
CA SER A 77 -7.28 -14.78 9.05
C SER A 77 -7.62 -15.94 8.11
N ARG A 78 -7.59 -15.71 6.79
CA ARG A 78 -7.77 -16.77 5.80
C ARG A 78 -6.71 -17.85 5.97
N GLU A 79 -7.09 -19.10 5.78
CA GLU A 79 -6.14 -20.19 5.64
C GLU A 79 -5.48 -20.10 4.26
N VAL A 80 -4.23 -19.69 4.22
CA VAL A 80 -3.44 -19.54 3.00
C VAL A 80 -2.21 -20.42 3.05
N SER A 81 -1.82 -21.00 1.91
CA SER A 81 -0.54 -21.65 1.75
C SER A 81 0.37 -20.79 0.89
N TYR A 82 1.57 -20.55 1.36
CA TYR A 82 2.59 -19.85 0.59
C TYR A 82 3.22 -20.78 -0.43
N ASP A 83 3.45 -22.08 -0.08
CA ASP A 83 4.11 -23.06 -0.92
C ASP A 83 5.37 -22.48 -1.59
N LEU A 84 6.25 -21.89 -0.76
CA LEU A 84 7.43 -21.18 -1.23
C LEU A 84 8.35 -22.14 -1.99
N PRO A 85 8.81 -21.78 -3.21
CA PRO A 85 9.79 -22.56 -3.93
C PRO A 85 11.17 -22.44 -3.26
N SER A 86 11.93 -23.55 -3.18
CA SER A 86 13.31 -23.50 -2.68
C SER A 86 14.26 -23.04 -3.79
N LEU A 87 14.91 -21.91 -3.60
CA LEU A 87 15.82 -21.32 -4.59
C LEU A 87 16.98 -22.24 -4.93
N THR A 88 17.53 -22.97 -3.93
CA THR A 88 18.62 -23.93 -4.14
C THR A 88 18.24 -25.08 -5.06
N SER A 89 16.97 -25.43 -5.14
CA SER A 89 16.46 -26.49 -6.01
C SER A 89 16.32 -26.03 -7.46
N TYR A 90 16.12 -24.74 -7.70
CA TYR A 90 15.81 -24.17 -9.02
C TYR A 90 16.96 -23.42 -9.67
N ILE A 91 17.96 -22.93 -8.90
CA ILE A 91 19.01 -22.02 -9.38
C ILE A 91 19.82 -22.55 -10.57
N ALA A 92 19.92 -23.86 -10.72
CA ALA A 92 20.63 -24.50 -11.84
C ALA A 92 19.72 -24.90 -13.01
N MET A 93 18.41 -24.63 -12.92
CA MET A 93 17.42 -24.95 -13.96
C MET A 93 17.27 -23.78 -14.92
N ASN A 94 16.91 -24.06 -16.18
CA ASN A 94 16.46 -23.03 -17.10
C ASN A 94 14.97 -22.69 -16.86
N ASP A 95 14.49 -21.64 -17.52
CA ASP A 95 13.14 -21.11 -17.34
C ASP A 95 12.02 -22.14 -17.54
N ASP A 96 12.15 -22.99 -18.56
CA ASP A 96 11.15 -24.02 -18.86
C ASP A 96 11.16 -25.13 -17.80
N GLU A 97 12.35 -25.51 -17.32
CA GLU A 97 12.50 -26.48 -16.24
C GLU A 97 11.93 -25.96 -14.93
N ILE A 98 12.11 -24.66 -14.60
CA ILE A 98 11.52 -24.02 -13.43
C ILE A 98 9.99 -24.06 -13.52
N LYS A 99 9.41 -23.64 -14.65
CA LYS A 99 7.96 -23.66 -14.88
C LYS A 99 7.38 -25.07 -14.75
N GLN A 100 8.05 -26.07 -15.33
CA GLN A 100 7.62 -27.45 -15.27
C GLN A 100 7.69 -28.00 -13.84
N ALA A 101 8.78 -27.71 -13.10
CA ALA A 101 8.94 -28.17 -11.73
C ALA A 101 7.88 -27.56 -10.78
N LEU A 102 7.52 -26.28 -10.96
CA LEU A 102 6.43 -25.65 -10.23
C LEU A 102 5.09 -26.27 -10.57
N ALA A 103 4.83 -26.57 -11.84
CA ALA A 103 3.59 -27.23 -12.28
C ALA A 103 3.51 -28.68 -11.72
N ASP A 104 4.60 -29.41 -11.71
CA ASP A 104 4.68 -30.76 -11.14
C ASP A 104 4.47 -30.76 -9.61
N ALA A 105 4.83 -29.67 -8.94
CA ALA A 105 4.51 -29.42 -7.53
C ALA A 105 3.04 -29.00 -7.32
N GLY A 106 2.25 -28.88 -8.37
CA GLY A 106 0.83 -28.49 -8.31
C GLY A 106 0.60 -26.98 -8.15
N LEU A 107 1.62 -26.16 -8.40
CA LEU A 107 1.54 -24.71 -8.29
C LEU A 107 1.08 -24.10 -9.62
N THR A 108 0.10 -23.22 -9.53
CA THR A 108 -0.32 -22.38 -10.67
C THR A 108 0.38 -21.02 -10.53
N VAL A 109 1.17 -20.67 -11.53
CA VAL A 109 1.91 -19.40 -11.58
C VAL A 109 1.57 -18.63 -12.86
N ILE A 110 1.62 -17.30 -12.78
CA ILE A 110 1.48 -16.40 -13.92
C ILE A 110 2.89 -16.03 -14.37
N ASP A 111 3.22 -16.27 -15.63
CA ASP A 111 4.46 -15.84 -16.26
C ASP A 111 4.30 -14.40 -16.76
N LYS A 112 4.85 -13.44 -16.01
CA LYS A 112 4.79 -12.03 -16.37
C LYS A 112 5.91 -11.65 -17.36
N GLY A 113 7.07 -12.31 -17.26
CA GLY A 113 8.19 -12.16 -18.22
C GLY A 113 7.81 -12.61 -19.63
N GLY A 114 7.02 -13.69 -19.75
CA GLY A 114 6.52 -14.18 -21.04
C GLY A 114 5.54 -13.21 -21.77
N MET A 115 5.13 -12.12 -21.13
CA MET A 115 4.39 -11.02 -21.75
C MET A 115 5.32 -9.93 -22.31
N SER A 116 6.63 -10.01 -22.09
CA SER A 116 7.63 -9.10 -22.63
C SER A 116 7.95 -9.44 -24.09
N GLU A 117 8.12 -8.45 -24.95
CA GLU A 117 8.66 -8.62 -26.32
C GLU A 117 10.20 -8.77 -26.31
N ASP A 118 10.85 -8.60 -25.16
CA ASP A 118 12.29 -8.72 -24.97
C ASP A 118 12.66 -10.20 -24.75
N PRO A 119 13.41 -10.84 -25.67
CA PRO A 119 13.81 -12.23 -25.54
C PRO A 119 14.83 -12.46 -24.39
N ASP A 120 15.49 -11.42 -23.91
CA ASP A 120 16.45 -11.44 -22.82
C ASP A 120 15.81 -11.02 -21.48
N ALA A 121 14.47 -10.88 -21.43
CA ALA A 121 13.77 -10.55 -20.19
C ALA A 121 13.95 -11.68 -19.18
N ALA A 122 14.32 -11.30 -17.96
CA ALA A 122 14.38 -12.24 -16.84
C ALA A 122 13.01 -12.90 -16.60
N LEU A 123 13.02 -14.17 -16.22
CA LEU A 123 11.80 -14.88 -15.82
C LEU A 123 11.19 -14.20 -14.61
N GLU A 124 9.91 -13.83 -14.68
CA GLU A 124 9.13 -13.30 -13.55
C GLU A 124 7.84 -14.10 -13.39
N LEU A 125 7.78 -14.93 -12.34
CA LEU A 125 6.64 -15.79 -12.03
C LEU A 125 5.93 -15.27 -10.79
N ILE A 126 4.60 -15.20 -10.85
CA ILE A 126 3.75 -14.79 -9.72
C ILE A 126 2.82 -15.93 -9.35
N LYS A 127 2.88 -16.38 -8.09
CA LYS A 127 1.84 -17.23 -7.50
C LYS A 127 0.81 -16.36 -6.80
N LEU A 128 -0.45 -16.56 -7.09
CA LEU A 128 -1.55 -15.90 -6.40
C LEU A 128 -2.08 -16.73 -5.25
N PRO A 129 -2.73 -16.14 -4.23
CA PRO A 129 -3.53 -16.88 -3.27
C PRO A 129 -4.63 -17.68 -4.00
N ALA A 130 -4.97 -18.87 -3.51
CA ALA A 130 -5.87 -19.78 -4.20
C ALA A 130 -7.30 -19.24 -4.41
N ASP A 131 -7.72 -18.29 -3.59
CA ASP A 131 -9.04 -17.65 -3.61
C ASP A 131 -9.05 -16.28 -4.33
N VAL A 132 -7.93 -15.87 -4.95
CA VAL A 132 -7.83 -14.66 -5.76
C VAL A 132 -7.76 -15.04 -7.24
N SER A 133 -8.74 -14.58 -8.03
CA SER A 133 -8.72 -14.82 -9.47
C SER A 133 -7.64 -14.01 -10.17
N GLU A 134 -7.13 -14.51 -11.31
CA GLU A 134 -6.17 -13.77 -12.16
C GLU A 134 -6.73 -12.42 -12.61
N LEU A 135 -8.04 -12.33 -12.87
CA LEU A 135 -8.68 -11.08 -13.26
C LEU A 135 -8.65 -10.05 -12.12
N ASP A 136 -9.03 -10.47 -10.90
CA ASP A 136 -9.02 -9.58 -9.73
C ASP A 136 -7.60 -9.14 -9.39
N ALA A 137 -6.64 -10.07 -9.41
CA ALA A 137 -5.22 -9.75 -9.22
C ALA A 137 -4.72 -8.77 -10.30
N GLY A 138 -5.04 -9.02 -11.57
CA GLY A 138 -4.68 -8.12 -12.67
C GLY A 138 -5.24 -6.71 -12.49
N MET A 139 -6.49 -6.57 -12.03
CA MET A 139 -7.08 -5.28 -11.70
C MET A 139 -6.35 -4.61 -10.52
N MET A 140 -6.01 -5.34 -9.46
CA MET A 140 -5.26 -4.82 -8.32
C MET A 140 -3.85 -4.40 -8.70
N TYR A 141 -3.10 -5.22 -9.44
CA TYR A 141 -1.77 -4.86 -9.93
C TYR A 141 -1.79 -3.66 -10.89
N SER A 142 -2.83 -3.53 -11.73
CA SER A 142 -2.97 -2.37 -12.64
C SER A 142 -3.18 -1.05 -11.90
N LYS A 143 -3.77 -1.06 -10.71
CA LYS A 143 -3.84 0.12 -9.83
C LYS A 143 -2.47 0.49 -9.25
N GLY A 144 -1.57 -0.46 -9.12
CA GLY A 144 -0.32 -0.39 -8.37
C GLY A 144 -0.53 -0.70 -6.88
N VAL A 145 0.30 -1.57 -6.32
CA VAL A 145 0.15 -2.09 -4.94
C VAL A 145 0.03 -0.97 -3.91
N SER A 146 0.83 0.09 -4.02
CA SER A 146 0.78 1.27 -3.12
C SER A 146 -0.54 2.07 -3.15
N LYS A 147 -1.44 1.77 -4.08
CA LYS A 147 -2.76 2.43 -4.18
C LYS A 147 -3.91 1.53 -3.74
N LEU A 148 -3.61 0.32 -3.31
CA LEU A 148 -4.61 -0.60 -2.77
C LEU A 148 -5.06 -0.13 -1.40
N THR A 149 -6.30 -0.43 -1.06
CA THR A 149 -6.75 -0.38 0.33
C THR A 149 -6.05 -1.46 1.15
N ALA A 150 -5.96 -1.32 2.46
CA ALA A 150 -5.37 -2.34 3.33
C ALA A 150 -6.05 -3.72 3.14
N SER A 151 -7.36 -3.75 2.92
CA SER A 151 -8.12 -4.98 2.68
C SER A 151 -7.77 -5.63 1.33
N GLU A 152 -7.66 -4.84 0.24
CA GLU A 152 -7.21 -5.35 -1.07
C GLU A 152 -5.76 -5.84 -1.00
N ALA A 153 -4.88 -5.12 -0.30
CA ALA A 153 -3.49 -5.52 -0.12
C ALA A 153 -3.36 -6.80 0.72
N ALA A 154 -4.11 -6.93 1.83
CA ALA A 154 -4.16 -8.14 2.62
C ALA A 154 -4.70 -9.33 1.80
N LEU A 155 -5.73 -9.11 0.98
CA LEU A 155 -6.29 -10.12 0.09
C LEU A 155 -5.26 -10.61 -0.94
N LEU A 156 -4.56 -9.67 -1.60
CA LEU A 156 -3.62 -9.99 -2.68
C LEU A 156 -2.29 -10.56 -2.18
N LEU A 157 -1.73 -9.96 -1.11
CA LEU A 157 -0.35 -10.24 -0.69
C LEU A 157 -0.26 -11.43 0.28
N ASN A 158 -1.32 -11.73 1.07
CA ASN A 158 -1.31 -12.86 1.98
C ASN A 158 -1.43 -14.18 1.21
N GLY A 159 -0.31 -14.92 1.10
CA GLY A 159 -0.21 -16.18 0.37
C GLY A 159 0.26 -16.05 -1.08
N SER A 160 0.61 -14.83 -1.54
CA SER A 160 1.27 -14.65 -2.84
C SER A 160 2.79 -14.55 -2.71
N TRP A 161 3.48 -14.88 -3.81
CA TRP A 161 4.91 -14.60 -3.95
C TRP A 161 5.25 -14.33 -5.42
N THR A 162 6.42 -13.70 -5.60
CA THR A 162 7.04 -13.49 -6.92
C THR A 162 8.42 -14.13 -6.94
N LEU A 163 8.71 -14.90 -7.99
CA LEU A 163 10.00 -15.50 -8.26
C LEU A 163 10.59 -14.87 -9.52
N ASP A 164 11.75 -14.24 -9.39
CA ASP A 164 12.53 -13.75 -10.52
C ASP A 164 13.75 -14.66 -10.71
N ALA A 165 14.07 -15.04 -11.97
CA ALA A 165 15.30 -15.71 -12.32
C ALA A 165 15.98 -14.95 -13.45
N ASP A 166 17.27 -14.69 -13.28
CA ASP A 166 18.12 -14.04 -14.25
C ASP A 166 19.33 -14.92 -14.51
N HIS A 167 19.51 -15.33 -15.78
CA HIS A 167 20.56 -16.21 -16.24
C HIS A 167 21.53 -15.49 -17.22
N SER A 168 21.46 -14.14 -17.31
CA SER A 168 22.21 -13.37 -18.31
C SER A 168 23.73 -13.37 -18.08
N GLU A 169 24.24 -12.52 -17.20
CA GLU A 169 25.68 -12.39 -16.95
C GLU A 169 26.08 -13.11 -15.66
N GLU A 170 25.30 -12.94 -14.60
CA GLU A 170 25.47 -13.62 -13.31
C GLU A 170 24.17 -14.33 -12.94
N THR A 171 24.23 -15.65 -12.77
CA THR A 171 23.04 -16.40 -12.36
C THR A 171 22.54 -15.88 -11.03
N SER A 172 21.33 -15.38 -11.01
CA SER A 172 20.66 -14.95 -9.78
C SER A 172 19.20 -15.33 -9.76
N MET A 173 18.69 -15.62 -8.59
CA MET A 173 17.30 -15.93 -8.35
C MET A 173 16.81 -15.16 -7.13
N ARG A 174 15.59 -14.64 -7.18
CA ARG A 174 14.99 -13.88 -6.09
C ARG A 174 13.55 -14.29 -5.85
N LEU A 175 13.24 -14.60 -4.60
CA LEU A 175 11.89 -14.84 -4.11
C LEU A 175 11.47 -13.68 -3.25
N ARG A 176 10.23 -13.17 -3.46
CA ARG A 176 9.66 -12.03 -2.71
C ARG A 176 8.24 -12.34 -2.28
N TYR A 177 7.91 -12.06 -1.02
CA TYR A 177 6.57 -12.25 -0.49
C TYR A 177 6.31 -11.32 0.71
N ALA A 178 5.03 -11.17 1.08
CA ALA A 178 4.66 -10.51 2.31
C ALA A 178 4.43 -11.55 3.42
N ASP A 179 5.02 -11.32 4.59
CA ASP A 179 4.82 -12.13 5.79
C ASP A 179 3.99 -11.36 6.81
N PHE A 180 2.86 -11.93 7.16
CA PHE A 180 1.91 -11.38 8.15
C PHE A 180 1.95 -12.14 9.49
N SER A 181 2.81 -13.14 9.62
CA SER A 181 2.80 -14.12 10.71
C SER A 181 3.98 -14.02 11.66
N SER A 182 5.17 -13.66 11.20
CA SER A 182 6.41 -13.69 11.99
C SER A 182 6.49 -12.62 13.08
N GLY A 183 5.77 -11.54 12.96
CA GLY A 183 5.64 -10.51 14.01
C GLY A 183 6.84 -9.57 14.16
N SER A 184 7.99 -9.84 13.52
CA SER A 184 9.15 -8.93 13.49
C SER A 184 10.04 -9.21 12.28
N LEU A 185 10.89 -8.24 11.90
CA LEU A 185 11.84 -8.38 10.78
C LEU A 185 12.82 -9.54 11.01
N ASP A 186 13.40 -9.64 12.19
CA ASP A 186 14.35 -10.72 12.51
C ASP A 186 13.68 -12.09 12.45
N ALA A 187 12.47 -12.23 12.99
CA ALA A 187 11.74 -13.49 12.93
C ALA A 187 11.35 -13.88 11.51
N ALA A 188 10.98 -12.90 10.66
CA ALA A 188 10.69 -13.13 9.25
C ALA A 188 11.95 -13.60 8.48
N ILE A 189 13.10 -12.96 8.74
CA ILE A 189 14.39 -13.38 8.16
C ILE A 189 14.76 -14.79 8.62
N ASP A 190 14.67 -15.09 9.91
CA ASP A 190 15.02 -16.41 10.43
C ASP A 190 14.08 -17.51 9.92
N SER A 191 12.80 -17.20 9.78
CA SER A 191 11.82 -18.10 9.16
C SER A 191 12.15 -18.39 7.69
N ALA A 192 12.53 -17.37 6.93
CA ALA A 192 12.91 -17.52 5.52
C ALA A 192 14.21 -18.33 5.36
N ILE A 193 15.22 -18.08 6.21
CA ILE A 193 16.47 -18.85 6.25
C ILE A 193 16.17 -20.33 6.52
N ALA A 194 15.30 -20.62 7.49
CA ALA A 194 14.90 -21.97 7.83
C ALA A 194 14.10 -22.65 6.70
N ALA A 195 13.19 -21.93 6.05
CA ALA A 195 12.38 -22.43 4.92
C ALA A 195 13.24 -22.82 3.71
N GLU A 196 14.28 -22.02 3.41
CA GLU A 196 15.25 -22.32 2.33
C GLU A 196 16.28 -23.41 2.71
N GLY A 197 16.39 -23.73 3.99
CA GLY A 197 17.41 -24.67 4.49
C GLY A 197 18.83 -24.09 4.49
N PHE A 198 18.97 -22.76 4.50
CA PHE A 198 20.27 -22.11 4.62
C PHE A 198 20.87 -22.35 6.01
N ASP A 199 22.20 -22.57 6.06
CA ASP A 199 22.90 -22.75 7.32
C ASP A 199 23.25 -21.37 7.94
N PRO A 200 22.66 -21.00 9.09
CA PRO A 200 22.98 -19.74 9.74
C PRO A 200 24.45 -19.61 10.16
N ALA A 201 25.17 -20.73 10.30
CA ALA A 201 26.60 -20.71 10.64
C ALA A 201 27.49 -20.19 9.49
N THR A 202 26.95 -20.07 8.27
CA THR A 202 27.67 -19.48 7.13
C THR A 202 27.60 -17.96 7.09
N VAL A 203 26.82 -17.31 8.00
CA VAL A 203 26.74 -15.86 8.10
C VAL A 203 28.05 -15.31 8.62
N ALA A 204 28.72 -14.49 7.83
CA ALA A 204 29.95 -13.81 8.26
C ALA A 204 29.62 -12.68 9.27
N GLU A 205 30.65 -12.19 9.98
CA GLU A 205 30.48 -11.12 11.00
C GLU A 205 29.90 -9.83 10.39
N ASP A 206 30.22 -9.53 9.14
CA ASP A 206 29.71 -8.41 8.33
C ASP A 206 28.49 -8.82 7.46
N GLY A 207 28.07 -10.06 7.55
CA GLY A 207 26.92 -10.62 6.79
C GLY A 207 25.55 -10.29 7.38
N MET A 208 25.44 -9.35 8.30
CA MET A 208 24.15 -8.92 8.86
C MET A 208 24.16 -7.42 9.14
N GLY A 209 22.99 -6.79 9.02
CA GLY A 209 22.84 -5.35 9.27
C GLY A 209 21.62 -4.74 8.60
N VAL A 210 21.72 -3.46 8.32
CA VAL A 210 20.73 -2.71 7.54
C VAL A 210 21.41 -2.21 6.27
N ASP A 211 20.81 -2.45 5.12
CA ASP A 211 21.38 -2.01 3.85
C ASP A 211 21.05 -0.54 3.54
N GLU A 212 21.59 0.00 2.44
CA GLU A 212 21.47 1.41 2.06
C GLU A 212 20.03 1.86 1.80
N VAL A 213 19.12 0.92 1.55
CA VAL A 213 17.70 1.19 1.33
C VAL A 213 16.82 0.87 2.54
N GLY A 214 17.45 0.55 3.68
CA GLY A 214 16.76 0.38 4.95
C GLY A 214 16.30 -1.05 5.26
N ASN A 215 16.59 -2.05 4.40
CA ASN A 215 16.23 -3.43 4.72
C ASN A 215 17.18 -4.01 5.79
N THR A 216 16.61 -4.62 6.81
CA THR A 216 17.38 -5.52 7.68
C THR A 216 17.72 -6.78 6.90
N PHE A 217 18.93 -7.29 6.99
CA PHE A 217 19.34 -8.48 6.24
C PHE A 217 20.28 -9.41 7.01
N LYS A 218 20.31 -10.67 6.57
CA LYS A 218 21.37 -11.66 6.82
C LYS A 218 21.83 -12.26 5.50
N GLN A 219 23.14 -12.52 5.40
CA GLN A 219 23.78 -13.03 4.19
C GLN A 219 24.81 -14.10 4.55
N GLY A 220 24.88 -15.14 3.76
CA GLY A 220 25.83 -16.23 3.94
C GLY A 220 26.09 -16.95 2.62
N THR A 221 26.60 -18.19 2.69
CA THR A 221 26.90 -19.01 1.52
C THR A 221 26.17 -20.35 1.58
N VAL A 222 25.89 -20.94 0.40
CA VAL A 222 25.30 -22.26 0.27
C VAL A 222 25.88 -22.95 -0.97
N GLU A 223 26.09 -24.26 -0.88
CA GLU A 223 26.46 -25.12 -2.02
C GLU A 223 25.17 -25.65 -2.67
N ALA A 224 24.99 -25.41 -3.96
CA ALA A 224 23.91 -25.99 -4.75
C ALA A 224 24.46 -26.46 -6.11
N SER A 225 24.12 -27.66 -6.54
CA SER A 225 24.55 -28.24 -7.84
C SER A 225 26.06 -28.14 -8.10
N GLY A 226 26.90 -28.19 -7.04
CA GLY A 226 28.35 -28.11 -7.12
C GLY A 226 28.92 -26.70 -7.30
N THR A 227 28.09 -25.67 -7.16
CA THR A 227 28.48 -24.25 -7.18
C THR A 227 28.19 -23.60 -5.83
N THR A 228 29.09 -22.74 -5.35
CA THR A 228 28.91 -21.95 -4.15
C THR A 228 28.15 -20.68 -4.53
N TYR A 229 27.01 -20.48 -3.91
CA TYR A 229 26.19 -19.26 -4.06
C TYR A 229 26.22 -18.43 -2.79
N THR A 230 26.09 -17.13 -2.95
CA THR A 230 25.79 -16.21 -1.86
C THR A 230 24.28 -16.09 -1.72
N TRP A 231 23.76 -16.38 -0.53
CA TRP A 231 22.38 -16.09 -0.21
C TRP A 231 22.26 -14.80 0.60
N LYS A 232 21.22 -14.01 0.35
CA LYS A 232 20.83 -12.86 1.15
C LYS A 232 19.34 -12.95 1.44
N VAL A 233 18.96 -12.94 2.71
CA VAL A 233 17.57 -12.78 3.16
C VAL A 233 17.44 -11.40 3.75
N SER A 234 16.47 -10.64 3.27
CA SER A 234 16.20 -9.27 3.70
C SER A 234 14.74 -9.06 4.04
N ALA A 235 14.47 -8.15 4.97
CA ALA A 235 13.13 -7.80 5.37
C ALA A 235 13.01 -6.30 5.65
N ILE A 236 11.84 -5.73 5.31
CA ILE A 236 11.47 -4.35 5.59
C ILE A 236 10.00 -4.33 6.02
N PRO A 237 9.55 -3.39 6.87
CA PRO A 237 8.13 -3.23 7.16
C PRO A 237 7.32 -3.05 5.87
N LEU A 238 6.22 -3.79 5.74
CA LEU A 238 5.39 -3.73 4.54
C LEU A 238 4.81 -2.33 4.32
N SER A 239 4.57 -1.58 5.39
CA SER A 239 4.14 -0.19 5.37
C SER A 239 5.19 0.75 4.77
N GLU A 240 6.50 0.47 4.95
CA GLU A 240 7.57 1.24 4.34
C GLU A 240 7.74 0.90 2.86
N MET A 241 7.53 -0.38 2.50
CA MET A 241 7.64 -0.83 1.11
C MET A 241 6.54 -0.24 0.21
N TYR A 242 5.30 -0.15 0.68
CA TYR A 242 4.14 0.20 -0.13
C TYR A 242 3.34 1.41 0.33
N ASP A 243 3.66 2.01 1.49
CA ASP A 243 2.93 3.15 2.09
C ASP A 243 1.41 2.89 2.23
N ILE A 244 1.03 1.67 2.64
CA ILE A 244 -0.38 1.28 2.80
C ILE A 244 -0.78 1.41 4.27
N SER A 245 -1.65 2.37 4.56
CA SER A 245 -2.19 2.56 5.92
C SER A 245 -3.23 1.50 6.27
N GLY A 246 -3.18 0.97 7.50
CA GLY A 246 -4.18 0.04 8.04
C GLY A 246 -3.82 -1.43 7.90
N LEU A 247 -2.66 -1.78 7.35
CA LEU A 247 -2.05 -3.09 7.53
C LEU A 247 -1.43 -3.20 8.93
N PRO A 248 -1.25 -4.42 9.48
CA PRO A 248 -0.54 -4.59 10.75
C PRO A 248 0.88 -4.03 10.69
N ASP A 249 1.31 -3.33 11.73
CA ASP A 249 2.68 -2.79 11.84
C ASP A 249 3.75 -3.90 11.85
N THR A 250 3.34 -5.14 12.16
CA THR A 250 4.17 -6.33 12.16
C THR A 250 4.30 -7.00 10.78
N ALA A 251 3.52 -6.55 9.80
CA ALA A 251 3.58 -7.10 8.45
C ALA A 251 4.91 -6.72 7.78
N THR A 252 5.55 -7.70 7.16
CA THR A 252 6.91 -7.61 6.66
C THR A 252 6.95 -7.96 5.17
N TYR A 253 7.74 -7.24 4.38
CA TYR A 253 8.10 -7.64 3.03
C TYR A 253 9.45 -8.35 3.07
N VAL A 254 9.45 -9.61 2.65
CA VAL A 254 10.63 -10.49 2.68
C VAL A 254 11.16 -10.69 1.27
N GLY A 255 12.46 -10.55 1.13
CA GLY A 255 13.20 -10.87 -0.08
C GLY A 255 14.29 -11.91 0.21
N VAL A 256 14.28 -13.02 -0.53
CA VAL A 256 15.35 -14.03 -0.52
C VAL A 256 16.04 -13.95 -1.86
N ARG A 257 17.35 -13.81 -1.87
CA ARG A 257 18.16 -13.79 -3.09
C ARG A 257 19.26 -14.86 -2.99
N LEU A 258 19.48 -15.52 -4.12
CA LEU A 258 20.60 -16.43 -4.34
C LEU A 258 21.35 -15.96 -5.58
N SER A 259 22.67 -15.81 -5.52
CA SER A 259 23.49 -15.34 -6.65
C SER A 259 24.91 -15.91 -6.58
N VAL A 260 25.55 -16.03 -7.74
CA VAL A 260 26.99 -16.38 -7.81
C VAL A 260 27.83 -15.23 -7.30
#